data_bf4ccc5d71122e4dfd48ead6bc4dcc4c
#
_entry.id   bf4ccc5d71122e4dfd48ead6bc4dcc4c
#
_cell.length_a   1.000
_cell.length_b   1.000
_cell.length_c   1.000
_cell.angle_alpha   90.00
_cell.angle_beta   90.00
_cell.angle_gamma   90.00
#
_symmetry.space_group_name_H-M   'P 1'
#
loop_
_entity.id
_entity.type
_entity.pdbx_description
1 polymer ?
#
loop_
_entity_poly.entity_id
_entity_poly.type
_entity_poly.pdbx_seq_one_letter_code
_entity_poly.pdbx_strand_id
1 'polypeptide(L)'
;MEKGKLIVVSGPSGAGKDTIVNEYVKRHPEDEISVSMTSRPMRDGDIEGVSYYFKTKEEFEKAILDGELLEYALYNGNYYGTPKNEVEKRINNGINVILVIEVVGAMNVKKMMKDNCTLIFITPPSMEELRNRLLNRGTDSIESIEGRLNIAKEEIKTSKKYDYKIVNDDLEKAVNELEKIIKNNINK
;
A
#
# COMPACT_ATOMS: atom_id res chain seq x y z
N MET A 1 9.16 -0.47 -26.11
CA MET A 1 8.14 -1.03 -25.20
C MET A 1 7.53 0.12 -24.42
N GLU A 2 6.25 0.10 -24.23
CA GLU A 2 5.56 1.07 -23.38
C GLU A 2 5.96 0.85 -21.93
N LYS A 3 6.13 1.94 -21.17
CA LYS A 3 6.51 1.85 -19.75
C LYS A 3 5.33 1.35 -18.93
N GLY A 4 5.61 0.53 -17.91
CA GLY A 4 4.62 0.19 -16.90
C GLY A 4 4.14 1.41 -16.11
N LYS A 5 3.08 1.25 -15.35
CA LYS A 5 2.48 2.30 -14.53
C LYS A 5 2.73 2.04 -13.04
N LEU A 6 2.79 3.12 -12.27
CA LEU A 6 2.86 3.06 -10.82
C LEU A 6 1.45 3.21 -10.24
N ILE A 7 0.99 2.19 -9.53
CA ILE A 7 -0.30 2.16 -8.85
C ILE A 7 -0.04 2.16 -7.34
N VAL A 8 -0.66 3.08 -6.63
CA VAL A 8 -0.54 3.19 -5.18
C VAL A 8 -1.89 2.88 -4.55
N VAL A 9 -1.95 1.79 -3.81
CA VAL A 9 -3.13 1.35 -3.07
C VAL A 9 -2.93 1.65 -1.60
N SER A 10 -3.85 2.41 -1.03
CA SER A 10 -3.80 2.82 0.36
C SER A 10 -5.19 2.78 1.01
N GLY A 11 -5.26 3.03 2.30
CA GLY A 11 -6.51 3.01 3.07
C GLY A 11 -6.29 2.49 4.48
N PRO A 12 -7.30 2.52 5.35
CA PRO A 12 -7.18 2.18 6.75
C PRO A 12 -6.68 0.76 7.00
N SER A 13 -6.00 0.56 8.13
CA SER A 13 -5.68 -0.77 8.62
C SER A 13 -6.98 -1.55 8.83
N GLY A 14 -7.08 -2.76 8.27
CA GLY A 14 -8.32 -3.56 8.30
C GLY A 14 -9.28 -3.33 7.12
N ALA A 15 -9.00 -2.40 6.21
CA ALA A 15 -9.82 -2.17 5.01
C ALA A 15 -9.73 -3.31 3.98
N GLY A 16 -8.73 -4.21 4.08
CA GLY A 16 -8.57 -5.35 3.18
C GLY A 16 -7.72 -5.09 1.94
N LYS A 17 -6.85 -4.08 1.98
CA LYS A 17 -5.93 -3.71 0.88
C LYS A 17 -5.14 -4.90 0.34
N ASP A 18 -4.43 -5.58 1.25
CA ASP A 18 -3.55 -6.71 0.89
C ASP A 18 -4.35 -7.84 0.25
N THR A 19 -5.54 -8.15 0.76
CA THR A 19 -6.41 -9.21 0.23
C THR A 19 -6.84 -8.89 -1.20
N ILE A 20 -7.29 -7.64 -1.45
CA ILE A 20 -7.73 -7.21 -2.78
C ILE A 20 -6.57 -7.23 -3.77
N VAL A 21 -5.41 -6.67 -3.39
CA VAL A 21 -4.24 -6.59 -4.28
C VAL A 21 -3.65 -7.97 -4.54
N ASN A 22 -3.57 -8.84 -3.53
CA ASN A 22 -3.09 -10.22 -3.71
C ASN A 22 -4.02 -11.02 -4.63
N GLU A 23 -5.34 -10.84 -4.53
CA GLU A 23 -6.28 -11.50 -5.41
C GLU A 23 -6.20 -10.96 -6.85
N TYR A 24 -5.99 -9.64 -6.99
CA TYR A 24 -5.75 -9.01 -8.29
C TYR A 24 -4.51 -9.59 -8.99
N VAL A 25 -3.34 -9.63 -8.34
CA VAL A 25 -2.10 -10.12 -8.98
C VAL A 25 -2.12 -11.63 -9.28
N LYS A 26 -2.91 -12.42 -8.57
CA LYS A 26 -3.16 -13.83 -8.96
C LYS A 26 -3.84 -13.94 -10.33
N ARG A 27 -4.68 -12.98 -10.68
CA ARG A 27 -5.38 -12.92 -11.98
C ARG A 27 -4.55 -12.24 -13.04
N HIS A 28 -3.60 -11.38 -12.63
CA HIS A 28 -2.73 -10.55 -13.47
C HIS A 28 -1.26 -10.75 -13.09
N PRO A 29 -0.67 -11.93 -13.40
CA PRO A 29 0.71 -12.25 -13.04
C PRO A 29 1.75 -11.39 -13.78
N GLU A 30 1.34 -10.61 -14.77
CA GLU A 30 2.15 -9.61 -15.47
C GLU A 30 2.42 -8.35 -14.64
N ASP A 31 1.59 -8.08 -13.61
CA ASP A 31 1.71 -6.96 -12.69
C ASP A 31 2.36 -7.41 -11.38
N GLU A 32 3.16 -6.57 -10.76
CA GLU A 32 3.92 -6.95 -9.57
C GLU A 32 3.65 -6.03 -8.37
N ILE A 33 3.58 -6.63 -7.18
CA ILE A 33 3.58 -5.88 -5.92
C ILE A 33 5.03 -5.53 -5.57
N SER A 34 5.28 -4.27 -5.22
CA SER A 34 6.59 -3.87 -4.70
C SER A 34 6.77 -4.38 -3.28
N VAL A 35 7.93 -4.97 -3.02
CA VAL A 35 8.35 -5.34 -1.67
C VAL A 35 8.94 -4.11 -0.97
N SER A 36 8.35 -3.71 0.15
CA SER A 36 8.82 -2.58 0.95
C SER A 36 10.05 -2.95 1.79
N MET A 37 10.87 -1.95 2.11
CA MET A 37 11.94 -2.04 3.11
C MET A 37 11.39 -1.64 4.47
N THR A 38 11.85 -2.28 5.55
CA THR A 38 11.47 -1.91 6.92
C THR A 38 12.62 -2.07 7.91
N SER A 39 12.63 -1.22 8.95
CA SER A 39 13.51 -1.39 10.12
C SER A 39 12.88 -2.22 11.23
N ARG A 40 11.65 -2.69 11.05
CA ARG A 40 10.98 -3.60 11.97
C ARG A 40 11.70 -4.95 11.99
N PRO A 41 11.97 -5.53 13.15
CA PRO A 41 12.46 -6.90 13.22
C PRO A 41 11.51 -7.90 12.54
N MET A 42 12.07 -8.96 11.96
CA MET A 42 11.29 -10.07 11.42
C MET A 42 10.40 -10.69 12.50
N ARG A 43 9.21 -11.09 12.12
CA ARG A 43 8.27 -11.87 12.96
C ARG A 43 8.17 -13.30 12.43
N ASP A 44 7.60 -14.18 13.24
CA ASP A 44 7.28 -15.53 12.78
C ASP A 44 6.39 -15.48 11.53
N GLY A 45 6.82 -16.19 10.49
CA GLY A 45 6.13 -16.22 9.21
C GLY A 45 6.56 -15.14 8.19
N ASP A 46 7.37 -14.13 8.59
CA ASP A 46 7.98 -13.22 7.63
C ASP A 46 9.07 -13.91 6.80
N ILE A 47 9.20 -13.51 5.54
CA ILE A 47 10.23 -14.00 4.61
C ILE A 47 10.97 -12.81 4.02
N GLU A 48 12.33 -12.82 4.15
CA GLU A 48 13.21 -11.79 3.56
C GLU A 48 13.00 -11.69 2.05
N GLY A 49 12.84 -10.46 1.55
CA GLY A 49 12.64 -10.19 0.14
C GLY A 49 11.25 -10.57 -0.42
N VAL A 50 10.36 -11.08 0.43
CA VAL A 50 8.96 -11.42 0.09
C VAL A 50 8.00 -10.59 0.93
N SER A 51 8.09 -10.69 2.26
CA SER A 51 7.28 -9.87 3.16
C SER A 51 7.80 -8.43 3.18
N TYR A 52 9.08 -8.28 3.41
CA TYR A 52 9.84 -7.03 3.42
C TYR A 52 11.31 -7.29 3.08
N TYR A 53 12.05 -6.22 2.72
CA TYR A 53 13.49 -6.15 2.87
C TYR A 53 13.79 -5.65 4.28
N PHE A 54 14.24 -6.55 5.18
CA PHE A 54 14.51 -6.20 6.57
C PHE A 54 15.90 -5.55 6.70
N LYS A 55 15.96 -4.39 7.35
CA LYS A 55 17.16 -3.60 7.56
C LYS A 55 17.30 -3.20 9.02
N THR A 56 18.51 -2.92 9.47
CA THR A 56 18.68 -2.22 10.72
C THR A 56 18.21 -0.77 10.59
N LYS A 57 17.99 -0.10 11.71
CA LYS A 57 17.61 1.31 11.69
C LYS A 57 18.67 2.18 11.00
N GLU A 58 19.93 1.91 11.28
CA GLU A 58 21.10 2.59 10.72
C GLU A 58 21.19 2.40 9.20
N GLU A 59 20.98 1.17 8.72
CA GLU A 59 20.94 0.86 7.28
C GLU A 59 19.78 1.59 6.59
N PHE A 60 18.60 1.65 7.25
CA PHE A 60 17.45 2.34 6.71
C PHE A 60 17.68 3.86 6.64
N GLU A 61 18.23 4.45 7.70
CA GLU A 61 18.59 5.89 7.75
C GLU A 61 19.65 6.21 6.67
N LYS A 62 20.60 5.31 6.44
CA LYS A 62 21.56 5.45 5.34
C LYS A 62 20.86 5.45 3.99
N ALA A 63 19.93 4.53 3.73
CA ALA A 63 19.16 4.49 2.49
C ALA A 63 18.34 5.78 2.25
N ILE A 64 17.83 6.41 3.33
CA ILE A 64 17.19 7.74 3.25
C ILE A 64 18.19 8.79 2.78
N LEU A 65 19.38 8.87 3.40
CA LEU A 65 20.40 9.84 3.06
C LEU A 65 20.93 9.68 1.64
N ASP A 66 21.08 8.45 1.19
CA ASP A 66 21.55 8.11 -0.15
C ASP A 66 20.45 8.29 -1.24
N GLY A 67 19.21 8.62 -0.85
CA GLY A 67 18.08 8.82 -1.79
C GLY A 67 17.60 7.54 -2.48
N GLU A 68 17.82 6.40 -1.86
CA GLU A 68 17.48 5.07 -2.40
C GLU A 68 15.98 4.74 -2.30
N LEU A 69 15.20 5.54 -1.55
CA LEU A 69 13.78 5.30 -1.32
C LEU A 69 12.91 6.23 -2.17
N LEU A 70 11.88 5.68 -2.78
CA LEU A 70 10.83 6.44 -3.46
C LEU A 70 9.99 7.24 -2.46
N GLU A 71 9.69 6.63 -1.32
CA GLU A 71 9.01 7.24 -0.19
C GLU A 71 9.39 6.48 1.09
N TYR A 72 9.20 7.10 2.24
CA TYR A 72 9.30 6.43 3.54
C TYR A 72 8.40 7.10 4.57
N ALA A 73 8.05 6.34 5.61
CA ALA A 73 7.29 6.80 6.76
C ALA A 73 7.77 6.12 8.04
N LEU A 74 7.64 6.81 9.15
CA LEU A 74 7.82 6.24 10.48
C LEU A 74 6.43 5.84 11.02
N TYR A 75 6.24 4.56 11.31
CA TYR A 75 5.01 4.04 11.86
C TYR A 75 5.31 3.11 13.03
N ASN A 76 4.69 3.39 14.17
CA ASN A 76 4.87 2.62 15.42
C ASN A 76 6.34 2.34 15.76
N GLY A 77 7.19 3.37 15.66
CA GLY A 77 8.62 3.30 16.01
C GLY A 77 9.53 2.64 14.97
N ASN A 78 9.01 2.16 13.86
CA ASN A 78 9.78 1.54 12.79
C ASN A 78 9.63 2.32 11.48
N TYR A 79 10.69 2.32 10.69
CA TYR A 79 10.66 2.85 9.33
C TYR A 79 10.06 1.81 8.36
N TYR A 80 9.32 2.33 7.39
CA TYR A 80 8.83 1.62 6.22
C TYR A 80 9.08 2.48 5.00
N GLY A 81 9.50 1.90 3.89
CA GLY A 81 9.75 2.66 2.67
C GLY A 81 9.83 1.78 1.44
N THR A 82 9.73 2.40 0.29
CA THR A 82 9.71 1.71 -1.01
C THR A 82 11.06 1.90 -1.71
N PRO A 83 11.81 0.83 -2.02
CA PRO A 83 13.07 0.92 -2.76
C PRO A 83 12.84 1.50 -4.17
N LYS A 84 13.45 2.65 -4.46
CA LYS A 84 13.24 3.40 -5.70
C LYS A 84 13.70 2.65 -6.93
N ASN A 85 14.92 2.10 -6.89
CA ASN A 85 15.53 1.42 -8.02
C ASN A 85 14.73 0.19 -8.46
N GLU A 86 14.14 -0.56 -7.53
CA GLU A 86 13.32 -1.73 -7.82
C GLU A 86 12.03 -1.34 -8.57
N VAL A 87 11.38 -0.27 -8.15
CA VAL A 87 10.17 0.25 -8.80
C VAL A 87 10.51 0.76 -10.20
N GLU A 88 11.54 1.60 -10.33
CA GLU A 88 11.94 2.20 -11.61
C GLU A 88 12.36 1.15 -12.63
N LYS A 89 13.12 0.12 -12.21
CA LYS A 89 13.54 -0.98 -13.06
C LYS A 89 12.36 -1.73 -13.66
N ARG A 90 11.36 -2.08 -12.83
CA ARG A 90 10.15 -2.79 -13.28
C ARG A 90 9.31 -1.95 -14.23
N ILE A 91 9.06 -0.69 -13.90
CA ILE A 91 8.32 0.24 -14.75
C ILE A 91 9.01 0.41 -16.11
N ASN A 92 10.33 0.56 -16.13
CA ASN A 92 11.07 0.70 -17.38
C ASN A 92 11.05 -0.56 -18.25
N ASN A 93 10.82 -1.73 -17.65
CA ASN A 93 10.62 -3.00 -18.34
C ASN A 93 9.16 -3.27 -18.77
N GLY A 94 8.27 -2.27 -18.63
CA GLY A 94 6.86 -2.39 -19.01
C GLY A 94 5.97 -3.08 -17.98
N ILE A 95 6.47 -3.34 -16.76
CA ILE A 95 5.71 -4.00 -15.69
C ILE A 95 4.99 -2.93 -14.87
N ASN A 96 3.68 -3.10 -14.64
CA ASN A 96 2.97 -2.27 -13.70
C ASN A 96 3.35 -2.66 -12.27
N VAL A 97 3.64 -1.66 -11.45
CA VAL A 97 4.07 -1.86 -10.07
C VAL A 97 2.99 -1.33 -9.12
N ILE A 98 2.57 -2.17 -8.19
CA ILE A 98 1.56 -1.85 -7.18
C ILE A 98 2.26 -1.66 -5.84
N LEU A 99 2.11 -0.48 -5.25
CA LEU A 99 2.51 -0.19 -3.88
C LEU A 99 1.31 -0.35 -2.96
N VAL A 100 1.43 -1.15 -1.92
CA VAL A 100 0.43 -1.24 -0.84
C VAL A 100 1.05 -0.58 0.39
N ILE A 101 0.74 0.70 0.58
CA ILE A 101 1.39 1.55 1.58
C ILE A 101 0.38 2.38 2.40
N GLU A 102 0.83 2.93 3.50
CA GLU A 102 0.04 3.80 4.37
C GLU A 102 -0.26 5.16 3.70
N VAL A 103 -1.30 5.83 4.17
CA VAL A 103 -1.78 7.09 3.58
C VAL A 103 -0.69 8.16 3.51
N VAL A 104 0.17 8.25 4.54
CA VAL A 104 1.29 9.21 4.57
C VAL A 104 2.27 8.94 3.43
N GLY A 105 2.67 7.67 3.25
CA GLY A 105 3.55 7.25 2.16
C GLY A 105 2.92 7.53 0.78
N ALA A 106 1.63 7.22 0.61
CA ALA A 106 0.90 7.49 -0.63
C ALA A 106 0.89 8.99 -1.01
N MET A 107 0.70 9.86 -0.03
CA MET A 107 0.75 11.32 -0.28
C MET A 107 2.16 11.78 -0.64
N ASN A 108 3.22 11.19 -0.06
CA ASN A 108 4.59 11.47 -0.44
C ASN A 108 4.89 11.02 -1.87
N VAL A 109 4.45 9.83 -2.26
CA VAL A 109 4.55 9.36 -3.66
C VAL A 109 3.84 10.31 -4.61
N LYS A 110 2.60 10.71 -4.32
CA LYS A 110 1.84 11.65 -5.19
C LYS A 110 2.56 12.98 -5.36
N LYS A 111 3.13 13.51 -4.29
CA LYS A 111 3.90 14.76 -4.33
C LYS A 111 5.12 14.66 -5.25
N MET A 112 5.82 13.52 -5.24
CA MET A 112 7.02 13.30 -6.04
C MET A 112 6.68 12.93 -7.49
N MET A 113 5.75 12.01 -7.69
CA MET A 113 5.44 11.41 -8.99
C MET A 113 4.37 12.17 -9.77
N LYS A 114 3.59 13.04 -9.09
CA LYS A 114 2.49 13.85 -9.68
C LYS A 114 1.54 12.96 -10.50
N ASP A 115 1.49 13.18 -11.82
CA ASP A 115 0.61 12.46 -12.75
C ASP A 115 1.19 11.11 -13.23
N ASN A 116 2.43 10.78 -12.80
CA ASN A 116 3.06 9.51 -13.14
C ASN A 116 2.69 8.35 -12.19
N CYS A 117 1.72 8.55 -11.31
CA CYS A 117 1.17 7.50 -10.47
C CYS A 117 -0.34 7.64 -10.32
N THR A 118 -1.02 6.51 -10.14
CA THR A 118 -2.45 6.43 -9.87
C THR A 118 -2.67 6.07 -8.41
N LEU A 119 -3.38 6.92 -7.68
CA LEU A 119 -3.71 6.68 -6.26
C LEU A 119 -5.10 6.10 -6.12
N ILE A 120 -5.20 4.94 -5.46
CA ILE A 120 -6.45 4.23 -5.20
C ILE A 120 -6.63 4.08 -3.70
N PHE A 121 -7.74 4.58 -3.17
CA PHE A 121 -8.08 4.46 -1.76
C PHE A 121 -9.08 3.33 -1.54
N ILE A 122 -8.71 2.34 -0.72
CA ILE A 122 -9.62 1.26 -0.32
C ILE A 122 -10.22 1.61 1.05
N THR A 123 -11.55 1.59 1.13
CA THR A 123 -12.29 1.88 2.34
C THR A 123 -13.23 0.74 2.71
N PRO A 124 -13.46 0.48 4.00
CA PRO A 124 -14.55 -0.40 4.42
C PRO A 124 -15.90 0.26 4.10
N PRO A 125 -17.02 -0.51 4.07
CA PRO A 125 -18.35 0.06 3.83
C PRO A 125 -18.80 0.98 4.94
N SER A 126 -18.36 0.73 6.18
CA SER A 126 -18.65 1.58 7.34
C SER A 126 -17.55 1.50 8.40
N MET A 127 -17.56 2.44 9.35
CA MET A 127 -16.66 2.39 10.52
C MET A 127 -17.02 1.25 11.47
N GLU A 128 -18.28 0.86 11.53
CA GLU A 128 -18.74 -0.29 12.31
C GLU A 128 -18.18 -1.59 11.75
N GLU A 129 -18.24 -1.77 10.43
CA GLU A 129 -17.64 -2.93 9.76
C GLU A 129 -16.13 -2.97 9.97
N LEU A 130 -15.44 -1.82 9.90
CA LEU A 130 -14.01 -1.74 10.19
C LEU A 130 -13.70 -2.19 11.61
N ARG A 131 -14.51 -1.75 12.60
CA ARG A 131 -14.39 -2.17 13.99
C ARG A 131 -14.52 -3.69 14.13
N ASN A 132 -15.55 -4.27 13.49
CA ASN A 132 -15.81 -5.71 13.52
C ASN A 132 -14.65 -6.49 12.93
N ARG A 133 -14.07 -6.04 11.81
CA ARG A 133 -12.89 -6.65 11.19
C ARG A 133 -11.65 -6.61 12.09
N LEU A 134 -11.43 -5.50 12.79
CA LEU A 134 -10.32 -5.37 13.73
C LEU A 134 -10.51 -6.27 14.97
N LEU A 135 -11.72 -6.35 15.51
CA LEU A 135 -12.05 -7.25 16.62
C LEU A 135 -11.86 -8.72 16.27
N ASN A 136 -12.33 -9.13 15.09
CA ASN A 136 -12.26 -10.52 14.63
C ASN A 136 -10.82 -11.03 14.39
N ARG A 137 -9.83 -10.14 14.26
CA ARG A 137 -8.42 -10.54 14.20
C ARG A 137 -7.90 -11.10 15.51
N GLY A 138 -8.49 -10.73 16.64
CA GLY A 138 -8.16 -11.27 17.96
C GLY A 138 -6.75 -10.95 18.48
N THR A 139 -6.00 -10.11 17.77
CA THR A 139 -4.59 -9.80 18.08
C THR A 139 -4.39 -8.49 18.82
N ASP A 140 -5.42 -7.66 18.89
CA ASP A 140 -5.35 -6.29 19.40
C ASP A 140 -6.22 -6.11 20.67
N SER A 141 -5.74 -5.29 21.61
CA SER A 141 -6.57 -4.84 22.72
C SER A 141 -7.66 -3.86 22.24
N ILE A 142 -8.74 -3.72 23.01
CA ILE A 142 -9.82 -2.77 22.71
C ILE A 142 -9.29 -1.34 22.56
N GLU A 143 -8.35 -0.94 23.41
CA GLU A 143 -7.70 0.37 23.36
C GLU A 143 -6.91 0.57 22.04
N SER A 144 -6.18 -0.46 21.60
CA SER A 144 -5.48 -0.44 20.30
C SER A 144 -6.46 -0.29 19.14
N ILE A 145 -7.61 -0.98 19.19
CA ILE A 145 -8.67 -0.89 18.16
C ILE A 145 -9.25 0.52 18.09
N GLU A 146 -9.58 1.13 19.24
CA GLU A 146 -10.09 2.51 19.26
C GLU A 146 -9.07 3.51 18.69
N GLY A 147 -7.79 3.34 19.02
CA GLY A 147 -6.71 4.14 18.41
C GLY A 147 -6.68 4.03 16.89
N ARG A 148 -6.76 2.80 16.36
CA ARG A 148 -6.80 2.54 14.90
C ARG A 148 -8.05 3.11 14.24
N LEU A 149 -9.22 3.04 14.89
CA LEU A 149 -10.44 3.63 14.37
C LEU A 149 -10.36 5.15 14.28
N ASN A 150 -9.71 5.80 15.25
CA ASN A 150 -9.50 7.25 15.19
C ASN A 150 -8.55 7.64 14.05
N ILE A 151 -7.46 6.89 13.84
CA ILE A 151 -6.58 7.08 12.68
C ILE A 151 -7.36 6.88 11.38
N ALA A 152 -8.15 5.81 11.28
CA ALA A 152 -8.94 5.50 10.09
C ALA A 152 -9.91 6.62 9.70
N LYS A 153 -10.53 7.30 10.68
CA LYS A 153 -11.41 8.47 10.42
C LYS A 153 -10.67 9.60 9.71
N GLU A 154 -9.44 9.88 10.12
CA GLU A 154 -8.62 10.93 9.49
C GLU A 154 -8.11 10.49 8.11
N GLU A 155 -7.73 9.23 7.96
CA GLU A 155 -7.32 8.66 6.69
C GLU A 155 -8.45 8.69 5.65
N ILE A 156 -9.67 8.34 6.05
CA ILE A 156 -10.86 8.41 5.17
C ILE A 156 -11.14 9.85 4.71
N LYS A 157 -10.91 10.86 5.54
CA LYS A 157 -11.02 12.27 5.10
C LYS A 157 -10.02 12.59 4.00
N THR A 158 -8.81 12.01 4.08
CA THR A 158 -7.75 12.20 3.09
C THR A 158 -8.07 11.51 1.75
N SER A 159 -8.98 10.55 1.71
CA SER A 159 -9.40 9.83 0.50
C SER A 159 -9.85 10.75 -0.65
N LYS A 160 -10.28 11.97 -0.34
CA LYS A 160 -10.68 13.00 -1.34
C LYS A 160 -9.51 13.45 -2.24
N LYS A 161 -8.26 13.16 -1.85
CA LYS A 161 -7.03 13.49 -2.60
C LYS A 161 -6.58 12.35 -3.53
N TYR A 162 -7.28 11.22 -3.51
CA TYR A 162 -6.99 10.06 -4.33
C TYR A 162 -7.71 10.16 -5.66
N ASP A 163 -7.12 9.54 -6.68
CA ASP A 163 -7.69 9.52 -8.02
C ASP A 163 -8.93 8.62 -8.09
N TYR A 164 -8.94 7.53 -7.30
CA TYR A 164 -10.05 6.57 -7.20
C TYR A 164 -10.29 6.13 -5.76
N LYS A 165 -11.53 5.69 -5.50
CA LYS A 165 -11.94 5.12 -4.21
C LYS A 165 -12.74 3.85 -4.45
N ILE A 166 -12.34 2.75 -3.81
CA ILE A 166 -13.02 1.44 -3.84
C ILE A 166 -13.58 1.15 -2.46
N VAL A 167 -14.86 0.79 -2.39
CA VAL A 167 -15.49 0.31 -1.16
C VAL A 167 -15.38 -1.21 -1.10
N ASN A 168 -14.67 -1.73 -0.11
CA ASN A 168 -14.52 -3.17 0.12
C ASN A 168 -15.68 -3.73 0.97
N ASP A 169 -16.84 -3.82 0.36
CA ASP A 169 -18.01 -4.50 0.91
C ASP A 169 -18.03 -5.98 0.50
N ASP A 170 -17.72 -6.24 -0.74
CA ASP A 170 -17.58 -7.55 -1.34
C ASP A 170 -16.23 -7.66 -2.04
N LEU A 171 -15.46 -8.73 -1.74
CA LEU A 171 -14.10 -8.90 -2.25
C LEU A 171 -14.07 -8.97 -3.77
N GLU A 172 -14.96 -9.76 -4.38
CA GLU A 172 -14.98 -9.98 -5.82
C GLU A 172 -15.30 -8.68 -6.58
N LYS A 173 -16.25 -7.91 -6.08
CA LYS A 173 -16.59 -6.60 -6.65
C LYS A 173 -15.43 -5.62 -6.51
N ALA A 174 -14.76 -5.59 -5.35
CA ALA A 174 -13.62 -4.70 -5.11
C ALA A 174 -12.42 -5.04 -6.02
N VAL A 175 -12.13 -6.33 -6.23
CA VAL A 175 -11.09 -6.79 -7.16
C VAL A 175 -11.43 -6.42 -8.60
N ASN A 176 -12.66 -6.64 -9.04
CA ASN A 176 -13.12 -6.28 -10.39
C ASN A 176 -13.08 -4.76 -10.64
N GLU A 177 -13.37 -3.96 -9.61
CA GLU A 177 -13.25 -2.50 -9.70
C GLU A 177 -11.78 -2.06 -9.80
N LEU A 178 -10.88 -2.67 -9.01
CA LEU A 178 -9.44 -2.43 -9.10
C LEU A 178 -8.91 -2.78 -10.50
N GLU A 179 -9.29 -3.93 -11.04
CA GLU A 179 -8.93 -4.38 -12.39
C GLU A 179 -9.38 -3.35 -13.45
N LYS A 180 -10.62 -2.90 -13.38
CA LYS A 180 -11.17 -1.88 -14.31
C LYS A 180 -10.39 -0.57 -14.24
N ILE A 181 -10.04 -0.11 -13.03
CA ILE A 181 -9.27 1.12 -12.83
C ILE A 181 -7.88 0.97 -13.46
N ILE A 182 -7.18 -0.13 -13.19
CA ILE A 182 -5.82 -0.35 -13.71
C ILE A 182 -5.85 -0.43 -15.24
N LYS A 183 -6.73 -1.23 -15.83
CA LYS A 183 -6.88 -1.34 -17.29
C LYS A 183 -7.17 0.01 -17.97
N ASN A 184 -8.01 0.84 -17.37
CA ASN A 184 -8.33 2.17 -17.92
C ASN A 184 -7.15 3.16 -17.82
N ASN A 185 -6.21 2.95 -16.90
CA ASN A 185 -5.02 3.80 -16.75
C ASN A 185 -3.85 3.34 -17.63
N ILE A 186 -3.77 2.06 -17.98
CA ILE A 186 -2.78 1.53 -18.93
C ILE A 186 -3.06 2.07 -20.35
N ASN A 187 -4.32 2.25 -20.71
CA ASN A 187 -4.75 2.69 -22.04
C ASN A 187 -4.80 4.22 -22.23
N LYS A 188 -4.30 4.99 -21.26
CA LYS A 188 -4.13 6.46 -21.33
C LYS A 188 -2.66 6.84 -21.45
#